data_ed38bc1d5a5f8bc5243eee4306df4e5e
#
_entry.id   ed38bc1d5a5f8bc5243eee4306df4e5e
#
_cell.length_a   1.000
_cell.length_b   1.000
_cell.length_c   1.000
_cell.angle_alpha   90.00
_cell.angle_beta   90.00
_cell.angle_gamma   90.00
#
_symmetry.space_group_name_H-M   'P 1'
#
loop_
_entity.id
_entity.type
_entity.pdbx_description
1 polymer ?
#
loop_
_entity_poly.entity_id
_entity_poly.type
_entity_poly.pdbx_seq_one_letter_code
_entity_poly.pdbx_strand_id
1 'polypeptide(L)'
;MDKCKKYFDFGGEVFITDPQINSRQAYSKFILQELHKHIHTNFVLIVQWDGYIINPDAWSDQFLKYDYIGAVWPWHPMGRMVGNGGFSLRSKVLCQLTASPNFVYSDDNEDDQICHLNRVYLENQGIKFAPVEIARYFSFERELSNIKTFGFHGDFNFERLGLY
;
A
#
# COMPACT_ATOMS: atom_id res chain seq x y z
N MET A 1 12.75 -7.25 -0.90
CA MET A 1 12.51 -7.04 -2.35
C MET A 1 12.83 -8.27 -3.18
N ASP A 2 14.01 -8.89 -3.04
CA ASP A 2 14.43 -10.05 -3.88
C ASP A 2 13.49 -11.26 -3.82
N LYS A 3 12.88 -11.52 -2.66
CA LYS A 3 11.85 -12.57 -2.55
C LYS A 3 10.64 -12.32 -3.46
N CYS A 4 10.17 -11.07 -3.57
CA CYS A 4 9.04 -10.73 -4.42
C CYS A 4 9.40 -10.82 -5.91
N LYS A 5 10.59 -10.37 -6.29
CA LYS A 5 11.09 -10.44 -7.69
C LYS A 5 11.22 -11.87 -8.21
N LYS A 6 11.48 -12.82 -7.32
CA LYS A 6 11.59 -14.23 -7.71
C LYS A 6 10.27 -14.79 -8.26
N TYR A 7 9.15 -14.22 -7.88
CA TYR A 7 7.83 -14.77 -8.16
C TYR A 7 6.92 -13.83 -8.95
N PHE A 8 7.33 -12.57 -9.14
CA PHE A 8 6.52 -11.57 -9.82
C PHE A 8 7.39 -10.69 -10.70
N ASP A 9 6.98 -10.53 -11.97
CA ASP A 9 7.67 -9.69 -12.95
C ASP A 9 7.19 -8.25 -12.82
N PHE A 10 8.05 -7.38 -12.30
CA PHE A 10 7.76 -5.96 -12.15
C PHE A 10 8.17 -5.18 -13.39
N GLY A 11 7.34 -4.24 -13.84
CA GLY A 11 7.60 -3.41 -15.00
C GLY A 11 8.80 -2.45 -14.86
N GLY A 12 9.38 -2.31 -13.68
CA GLY A 12 10.57 -1.52 -13.43
C GLY A 12 10.97 -1.48 -11.96
N GLU A 13 12.20 -1.03 -11.72
CA GLU A 13 12.78 -0.89 -10.39
C GLU A 13 13.57 0.42 -10.31
N VAL A 14 13.38 1.15 -9.25
CA VAL A 14 14.13 2.39 -8.97
C VAL A 14 14.71 2.30 -7.57
N PHE A 15 16.03 2.43 -7.47
CA PHE A 15 16.74 2.55 -6.19
C PHE A 15 16.82 4.02 -5.77
N ILE A 16 16.31 4.33 -4.60
CA ILE A 16 16.36 5.65 -4.01
C ILE A 16 17.25 5.59 -2.79
N THR A 17 18.39 6.26 -2.87
CA THR A 17 19.39 6.38 -1.79
C THR A 17 19.40 7.81 -1.27
N ASP A 18 18.35 8.20 -0.55
CA ASP A 18 18.30 9.51 0.09
C ASP A 18 18.57 9.34 1.61
N PRO A 19 19.70 9.86 2.14
CA PRO A 19 20.02 9.75 3.54
C PRO A 19 19.05 10.54 4.44
N GLN A 20 18.20 11.39 3.89
CA GLN A 20 17.17 12.11 4.63
C GLN A 20 15.95 11.24 4.95
N ILE A 21 15.75 10.10 4.25
CA ILE A 21 14.67 9.13 4.56
C ILE A 21 15.15 8.22 5.71
N ASN A 22 15.30 8.79 6.89
CA ASN A 22 15.87 8.12 8.06
C ASN A 22 14.92 8.03 9.26
N SER A 23 13.68 8.42 9.09
CA SER A 23 12.63 8.35 10.10
C SER A 23 11.27 8.05 9.47
N ARG A 24 10.31 7.65 10.31
CA ARG A 24 8.93 7.40 9.86
C ARG A 24 8.31 8.64 9.21
N GLN A 25 8.52 9.82 9.78
CA GLN A 25 8.00 11.08 9.24
C GLN A 25 8.65 11.41 7.90
N ALA A 26 9.98 11.23 7.77
CA ALA A 26 10.68 11.44 6.51
C ALA A 26 10.22 10.46 5.43
N TYR A 27 9.97 9.19 5.79
CA TYR A 27 9.39 8.20 4.90
C TYR A 27 7.97 8.60 4.47
N SER A 28 7.08 8.95 5.41
CA SER A 28 5.72 9.40 5.08
C SER A 28 5.75 10.60 4.15
N LYS A 29 6.60 11.58 4.42
CA LYS A 29 6.77 12.75 3.55
C LYS A 29 7.23 12.36 2.15
N PHE A 30 8.22 11.48 2.04
CA PHE A 30 8.70 10.98 0.75
C PHE A 30 7.58 10.29 -0.03
N ILE A 31 6.86 9.36 0.60
CA ILE A 31 5.75 8.64 -0.04
C ILE A 31 4.65 9.58 -0.53
N LEU A 32 4.29 10.59 0.27
CA LEU A 32 3.20 11.50 -0.08
C LEU A 32 3.60 12.57 -1.10
N GLN A 33 4.84 13.07 -1.06
CA GLN A 33 5.23 14.25 -1.83
C GLN A 33 6.18 13.97 -3.00
N GLU A 34 6.96 12.90 -2.92
CA GLU A 34 8.06 12.66 -3.87
C GLU A 34 7.89 11.37 -4.69
N LEU A 35 7.26 10.34 -4.14
CA LEU A 35 7.15 9.02 -4.77
C LEU A 35 6.62 9.08 -6.20
N HIS A 36 5.63 9.94 -6.48
CA HIS A 36 5.00 10.06 -7.79
C HIS A 36 6.00 10.40 -8.92
N LYS A 37 7.13 11.06 -8.60
CA LYS A 37 8.19 11.41 -9.56
C LYS A 37 8.98 10.20 -10.04
N HIS A 38 8.97 9.12 -9.27
CA HIS A 38 9.71 7.88 -9.53
C HIS A 38 8.85 6.77 -10.16
N ILE A 39 7.53 7.00 -10.32
CA ILE A 39 6.62 6.00 -10.88
C ILE A 39 6.52 6.19 -12.39
N HIS A 40 6.94 5.18 -13.16
CA HIS A 40 6.89 5.18 -14.63
C HIS A 40 5.75 4.30 -15.18
N THR A 41 5.06 3.55 -14.33
CA THR A 41 3.91 2.68 -14.62
C THR A 41 2.61 3.30 -14.11
N ASN A 42 1.45 2.71 -14.43
CA ASN A 42 0.17 3.21 -13.93
C ASN A 42 -0.03 2.93 -12.43
N PHE A 43 0.68 1.94 -11.90
CA PHE A 43 0.59 1.52 -10.49
C PHE A 43 1.98 1.29 -9.91
N VAL A 44 2.09 1.43 -8.60
CA VAL A 44 3.25 1.06 -7.79
C VAL A 44 2.81 0.12 -6.68
N LEU A 45 3.56 -0.98 -6.49
CA LEU A 45 3.43 -1.84 -5.32
C LEU A 45 4.42 -1.38 -4.26
N ILE A 46 3.91 -0.90 -3.14
CA ILE A 46 4.71 -0.61 -1.95
C ILE A 46 4.94 -1.92 -1.19
N VAL A 47 6.19 -2.20 -0.89
CA VAL A 47 6.59 -3.38 -0.11
C VAL A 47 7.64 -2.95 0.90
N GLN A 48 7.27 -2.90 2.16
CA GLN A 48 8.21 -2.66 3.25
C GLN A 48 8.98 -3.94 3.60
N TRP A 49 10.02 -3.82 4.42
CA TRP A 49 10.92 -4.91 4.77
C TRP A 49 10.23 -6.12 5.43
N ASP A 50 9.09 -5.87 6.06
CA ASP A 50 8.26 -6.83 6.77
C ASP A 50 6.98 -7.23 6.01
N GLY A 51 6.94 -6.98 4.70
CA GLY A 51 5.86 -7.40 3.80
C GLY A 51 6.38 -8.16 2.58
N TYR A 52 5.69 -9.23 2.18
CA TYR A 52 6.08 -10.05 1.01
C TYR A 52 4.87 -10.50 0.20
N ILE A 53 5.13 -10.77 -1.08
CA ILE A 53 4.26 -11.61 -1.90
C ILE A 53 4.45 -13.06 -1.44
N ILE A 54 3.37 -13.71 -1.02
CA ILE A 54 3.39 -15.11 -0.54
C ILE A 54 2.69 -16.06 -1.49
N ASN A 55 1.71 -15.59 -2.25
CA ASN A 55 0.98 -16.38 -3.22
C ASN A 55 0.87 -15.62 -4.55
N PRO A 56 1.85 -15.71 -5.45
CA PRO A 56 1.80 -15.00 -6.75
C PRO A 56 0.54 -15.32 -7.57
N ASP A 57 0.08 -16.57 -7.53
CA ASP A 57 -1.13 -17.01 -8.24
C ASP A 57 -2.44 -16.42 -7.68
N ALA A 58 -2.38 -15.75 -6.52
CA ALA A 58 -3.51 -15.03 -5.96
C ALA A 58 -3.64 -13.60 -6.52
N TRP A 59 -2.71 -13.17 -7.39
CA TRP A 59 -2.88 -11.92 -8.11
C TRP A 59 -4.18 -11.91 -8.92
N SER A 60 -4.84 -10.77 -8.92
CA SER A 60 -6.03 -10.54 -9.74
C SER A 60 -6.00 -9.15 -10.35
N ASP A 61 -6.30 -9.05 -11.65
CA ASP A 61 -6.41 -7.75 -12.33
C ASP A 61 -7.57 -6.90 -11.79
N GLN A 62 -8.44 -7.49 -10.96
CA GLN A 62 -9.43 -6.72 -10.22
C GLN A 62 -8.79 -5.71 -9.25
N PHE A 63 -7.58 -5.96 -8.76
CA PHE A 63 -6.85 -5.03 -7.90
C PHE A 63 -6.53 -3.71 -8.62
N LEU A 64 -6.30 -3.77 -9.93
CA LEU A 64 -6.03 -2.60 -10.79
C LEU A 64 -7.27 -1.72 -11.06
N LYS A 65 -8.45 -2.09 -10.56
CA LYS A 65 -9.66 -1.26 -10.66
C LYS A 65 -9.75 -0.19 -9.57
N TYR A 66 -8.86 -0.25 -8.61
CA TYR A 66 -8.82 0.63 -7.44
C TYR A 66 -7.50 1.39 -7.38
N ASP A 67 -7.57 2.65 -6.98
CA ASP A 67 -6.40 3.51 -6.86
C ASP A 67 -5.60 3.23 -5.57
N TYR A 68 -6.26 2.66 -4.57
CA TYR A 68 -5.64 2.21 -3.33
C TYR A 68 -6.20 0.85 -2.90
N ILE A 69 -5.31 -0.09 -2.65
CA ILE A 69 -5.63 -1.36 -2.00
C ILE A 69 -4.49 -1.76 -1.07
N GLY A 70 -4.82 -2.18 0.15
CA GLY A 70 -3.93 -2.70 1.17
C GLY A 70 -4.68 -3.70 2.05
N ALA A 71 -4.18 -3.96 3.26
CA ALA A 71 -4.84 -4.89 4.18
C ALA A 71 -6.09 -4.29 4.83
N VAL A 72 -6.95 -5.17 5.33
CA VAL A 72 -8.14 -4.77 6.08
C VAL A 72 -7.75 -4.36 7.50
N TRP A 73 -8.26 -3.22 7.95
CA TRP A 73 -8.16 -2.69 9.30
C TRP A 73 -9.50 -2.84 10.04
N PRO A 74 -9.71 -3.91 10.80
CA PRO A 74 -11.00 -4.23 11.39
C PRO A 74 -11.48 -3.23 12.46
N TRP A 75 -10.57 -2.41 12.99
CA TRP A 75 -10.86 -1.37 13.99
C TRP A 75 -11.37 -0.05 13.41
N HIS A 76 -11.37 0.11 12.10
CA HIS A 76 -11.89 1.30 11.44
C HIS A 76 -13.38 1.15 11.07
N PRO A 77 -14.11 2.27 10.95
CA PRO A 77 -15.52 2.25 10.57
C PRO A 77 -15.75 1.59 9.21
N MET A 78 -16.92 0.97 9.05
CA MET A 78 -17.35 0.40 7.78
C MET A 78 -17.21 1.43 6.64
N GLY A 79 -16.69 0.99 5.49
CA GLY A 79 -16.36 1.85 4.34
C GLY A 79 -14.97 2.51 4.42
N ARG A 80 -14.26 2.43 5.56
CA ARG A 80 -12.89 2.95 5.75
C ARG A 80 -11.94 1.91 6.33
N MET A 81 -12.28 0.64 6.19
CA MET A 81 -11.54 -0.48 6.78
C MET A 81 -10.34 -0.94 5.94
N VAL A 82 -10.07 -0.34 4.80
CA VAL A 82 -8.93 -0.71 3.95
C VAL A 82 -7.86 0.35 4.06
N GLY A 83 -6.67 -0.08 4.44
CA GLY A 83 -5.51 0.79 4.63
C GLY A 83 -4.21 -0.02 4.50
N ASN A 84 -3.26 0.19 5.41
CA ASN A 84 -1.95 -0.45 5.46
C ASN A 84 -1.00 -0.03 4.32
N GLY A 85 -0.07 0.87 4.66
CA GLY A 85 0.91 1.40 3.70
C GLY A 85 2.04 0.42 3.36
N GLY A 86 2.36 -0.49 4.28
CA GLY A 86 3.55 -1.35 4.19
C GLY A 86 3.48 -2.45 3.14
N PHE A 87 2.27 -2.87 2.75
CA PHE A 87 2.03 -3.70 1.57
C PHE A 87 0.76 -3.21 0.88
N SER A 88 0.92 -2.31 -0.09
CA SER A 88 -0.20 -1.65 -0.77
C SER A 88 0.08 -1.43 -2.26
N LEU A 89 -0.96 -1.52 -3.08
CA LEU A 89 -0.92 -1.14 -4.48
C LEU A 89 -1.60 0.23 -4.61
N ARG A 90 -0.92 1.15 -5.28
CA ARG A 90 -1.38 2.53 -5.45
C ARG A 90 -1.29 2.95 -6.91
N SER A 91 -2.30 3.66 -7.41
CA SER A 91 -2.21 4.26 -8.74
C SER A 91 -1.27 5.46 -8.74
N LYS A 92 -0.64 5.73 -9.88
CA LYS A 92 0.17 6.94 -10.09
C LYS A 92 -0.65 8.20 -9.87
N VAL A 93 -1.93 8.19 -10.26
CA VAL A 93 -2.86 9.31 -10.08
C VAL A 93 -3.06 9.62 -8.60
N LEU A 94 -3.28 8.61 -7.77
CA LEU A 94 -3.34 8.80 -6.32
C LEU A 94 -2.05 9.44 -5.79
N CYS A 95 -0.88 8.89 -6.16
CA CYS A 95 0.40 9.43 -5.69
C CYS A 95 0.65 10.87 -6.18
N GLN A 96 0.12 11.29 -7.32
CA GLN A 96 0.16 12.69 -7.77
C GLN A 96 -0.76 13.58 -6.93
N LEU A 97 -1.94 13.10 -6.58
CA LEU A 97 -2.90 13.84 -5.75
C LEU A 97 -2.42 14.03 -4.31
N THR A 98 -1.68 13.04 -3.76
CA THR A 98 -1.08 13.21 -2.43
C THR A 98 -0.01 14.31 -2.40
N ALA A 99 0.62 14.63 -3.52
CA ALA A 99 1.59 15.73 -3.65
C ALA A 99 0.94 17.08 -4.02
N SER A 100 -0.39 17.14 -4.14
CA SER A 100 -1.09 18.36 -4.53
C SER A 100 -1.19 19.37 -3.37
N PRO A 101 -1.31 20.67 -3.65
CA PRO A 101 -1.47 21.71 -2.63
C PRO A 101 -2.73 21.56 -1.76
N ASN A 102 -3.73 20.81 -2.23
CA ASN A 102 -4.98 20.59 -1.52
C ASN A 102 -4.95 19.38 -0.59
N PHE A 103 -3.89 18.58 -0.62
CA PHE A 103 -3.71 17.46 0.30
C PHE A 103 -3.28 17.98 1.67
N VAL A 104 -3.99 17.59 2.71
CA VAL A 104 -3.70 18.01 4.09
C VAL A 104 -2.67 17.06 4.70
N TYR A 105 -1.55 17.61 5.13
CA TYR A 105 -0.49 16.83 5.79
C TYR A 105 -0.63 16.89 7.32
N SER A 106 -0.25 15.78 7.97
CA SER A 106 -0.16 15.64 9.43
C SER A 106 1.10 14.86 9.82
N ASP A 107 1.30 14.66 11.12
CA ASP A 107 2.38 13.83 11.66
C ASP A 107 2.02 12.32 11.69
N ASP A 108 0.83 11.95 11.22
CA ASP A 108 0.39 10.56 11.12
C ASP A 108 1.16 9.80 10.03
N ASN A 109 1.01 8.48 10.01
CA ASN A 109 1.54 7.66 8.93
C ASN A 109 0.91 8.03 7.59
N GLU A 110 1.61 7.81 6.50
CA GLU A 110 1.14 8.17 5.16
C GLU A 110 -0.16 7.46 4.78
N ASP A 111 -0.36 6.23 5.25
CA ASP A 111 -1.56 5.45 4.98
C ASP A 111 -2.78 5.98 5.75
N ASP A 112 -2.61 6.41 7.01
CA ASP A 112 -3.66 7.11 7.77
C ASP A 112 -4.03 8.45 7.10
N GLN A 113 -3.03 9.19 6.63
CA GLN A 113 -3.26 10.45 5.92
C GLN A 113 -4.03 10.23 4.61
N ILE A 114 -3.74 9.18 3.86
CA ILE A 114 -4.44 8.82 2.63
C ILE A 114 -5.84 8.27 2.93
N CYS A 115 -5.92 7.25 3.78
CA CYS A 115 -7.12 6.43 3.94
C CYS A 115 -8.17 7.06 4.87
N HIS A 116 -7.76 8.02 5.72
CA HIS A 116 -8.65 8.65 6.69
C HIS A 116 -8.68 10.16 6.58
N LEU A 117 -7.56 10.85 6.79
CA LEU A 117 -7.52 12.31 6.85
C LEU A 117 -7.99 12.95 5.53
N ASN A 118 -7.47 12.48 4.41
CA ASN A 118 -7.79 13.02 3.09
C ASN A 118 -8.79 12.18 2.28
N ARG A 119 -9.42 11.18 2.90
CA ARG A 119 -10.29 10.23 2.20
C ARG A 119 -11.36 10.92 1.37
N VAL A 120 -12.10 11.84 1.97
CA VAL A 120 -13.19 12.57 1.29
C VAL A 120 -12.66 13.43 0.15
N TYR A 121 -11.53 14.13 0.36
CA TYR A 121 -10.89 14.90 -0.70
C TYR A 121 -10.53 13.99 -1.89
N LEU A 122 -9.86 12.88 -1.65
CA LEU A 122 -9.41 11.96 -2.69
C LEU A 122 -10.58 11.32 -3.44
N GLU A 123 -11.63 10.90 -2.74
CA GLU A 123 -12.85 10.37 -3.36
C GLU A 123 -13.55 11.42 -4.25
N ASN A 124 -13.57 12.67 -3.84
CA ASN A 124 -14.09 13.79 -4.66
C ASN A 124 -13.23 14.06 -5.91
N GLN A 125 -11.96 13.67 -5.90
CA GLN A 125 -11.08 13.67 -7.08
C GLN A 125 -11.22 12.41 -7.94
N GLY A 126 -12.14 11.51 -7.61
CA GLY A 126 -12.40 10.27 -8.36
C GLY A 126 -11.56 9.07 -7.94
N ILE A 127 -10.74 9.18 -6.88
CA ILE A 127 -9.94 8.08 -6.35
C ILE A 127 -10.85 6.98 -5.78
N LYS A 128 -10.56 5.75 -6.17
CA LYS A 128 -11.29 4.56 -5.76
C LYS A 128 -10.47 3.73 -4.80
N PHE A 129 -10.97 3.56 -3.59
CA PHE A 129 -10.39 2.65 -2.61
C PHE A 129 -11.06 1.27 -2.72
N ALA A 130 -10.27 0.22 -2.59
CA ALA A 130 -10.81 -1.13 -2.64
C ALA A 130 -11.78 -1.39 -1.49
N PRO A 131 -12.90 -2.08 -1.72
CA PRO A 131 -13.75 -2.55 -0.65
C PRO A 131 -13.11 -3.75 0.07
N VAL A 132 -13.58 -4.04 1.28
CA VAL A 132 -13.08 -5.13 2.14
C VAL A 132 -13.10 -6.49 1.42
N GLU A 133 -14.16 -6.74 0.63
CA GLU A 133 -14.37 -8.00 -0.10
C GLU A 133 -13.27 -8.27 -1.12
N ILE A 134 -12.63 -7.24 -1.64
CA ILE A 134 -11.50 -7.34 -2.58
C ILE A 134 -10.18 -7.28 -1.83
N ALA A 135 -10.03 -6.36 -0.87
CA ALA A 135 -8.80 -6.14 -0.12
C ALA A 135 -8.31 -7.39 0.62
N ARG A 136 -9.24 -8.21 1.14
CA ARG A 136 -8.93 -9.47 1.84
C ARG A 136 -8.21 -10.52 0.97
N TYR A 137 -8.31 -10.43 -0.36
CA TYR A 137 -7.56 -11.28 -1.28
C TYR A 137 -6.20 -10.68 -1.65
N PHE A 138 -6.05 -9.37 -1.48
CA PHE A 138 -4.79 -8.69 -1.78
C PHE A 138 -3.76 -8.89 -0.66
N SER A 139 -4.08 -8.50 0.57
CA SER A 139 -3.16 -8.69 1.69
C SER A 139 -3.86 -8.80 3.04
N PHE A 140 -3.14 -9.32 4.02
CA PHE A 140 -3.54 -9.27 5.43
C PHE A 140 -2.41 -8.69 6.29
N GLU A 141 -2.78 -8.20 7.47
CA GLU A 141 -1.84 -7.75 8.48
C GLU A 141 -2.22 -8.34 9.85
N ARG A 142 -3.24 -7.79 10.51
CA ARG A 142 -3.64 -8.15 11.89
C ARG A 142 -4.57 -9.36 11.93
N GLU A 143 -5.43 -9.49 10.97
CA GLU A 143 -6.33 -10.64 10.88
C GLU A 143 -5.70 -11.72 10.01
N LEU A 144 -5.56 -12.93 10.57
CA LEU A 144 -5.27 -14.10 9.76
C LEU A 144 -6.49 -14.41 8.90
N SER A 145 -6.29 -14.34 7.61
CA SER A 145 -7.30 -14.77 6.66
C SER A 145 -7.16 -16.27 6.40
N ASN A 146 -8.26 -17.02 6.46
CA ASN A 146 -8.31 -18.38 5.91
C ASN A 146 -8.37 -18.37 4.36
N ILE A 147 -8.28 -17.18 3.77
CA ILE A 147 -8.31 -16.95 2.32
C ILE A 147 -6.86 -16.90 1.83
N LYS A 148 -6.60 -17.50 0.67
CA LYS A 148 -5.31 -17.36 -0.03
C LYS A 148 -5.15 -15.92 -0.49
N THR A 149 -4.31 -15.14 0.20
CA THR A 149 -4.02 -13.73 -0.12
C THR A 149 -2.76 -13.63 -0.97
N PHE A 150 -2.67 -12.58 -1.80
CA PHE A 150 -1.49 -12.30 -2.63
C PHE A 150 -0.27 -11.97 -1.76
N GLY A 151 -0.42 -11.12 -0.75
CA GLY A 151 0.68 -10.74 0.15
C GLY A 151 0.25 -10.53 1.59
N PHE A 152 1.17 -10.03 2.38
CA PHE A 152 0.94 -9.68 3.79
C PHE A 152 1.86 -8.53 4.23
N HIS A 153 1.59 -7.97 5.40
CA HIS A 153 2.45 -7.03 6.10
C HIS A 153 2.56 -7.37 7.59
N GLY A 154 3.65 -6.93 8.23
CA GLY A 154 3.95 -7.05 9.65
C GLY A 154 4.84 -8.24 9.99
N ASP A 155 5.96 -7.95 10.65
CA ASP A 155 7.00 -8.91 11.06
C ASP A 155 6.47 -10.01 11.99
N PHE A 156 5.46 -9.69 12.82
CA PHE A 156 4.78 -10.67 13.68
C PHE A 156 4.06 -11.78 12.89
N ASN A 157 3.89 -11.64 11.57
CA ASN A 157 3.38 -12.70 10.70
C ASN A 157 4.47 -13.66 10.21
N PHE A 158 5.75 -13.36 10.39
CA PHE A 158 6.85 -14.22 9.90
C PHE A 158 6.82 -15.59 10.56
N GLU A 159 6.69 -15.66 11.88
CA GLU A 159 6.57 -16.92 12.61
C GLU A 159 5.35 -17.73 12.15
N ARG A 160 4.19 -17.04 12.03
CA ARG A 160 2.94 -17.67 11.58
C ARG A 160 3.02 -18.26 10.18
N LEU A 161 3.85 -17.66 9.32
CA LEU A 161 4.04 -18.06 7.93
C LEU A 161 5.26 -19.00 7.74
N GLY A 162 6.03 -19.30 8.79
CA GLY A 162 7.24 -20.10 8.70
C GLY A 162 8.33 -19.46 7.82
N LEU A 163 8.49 -18.15 7.90
CA LEU A 163 9.41 -17.37 7.06
C LEU A 163 10.75 -17.03 7.73
N TYR A 164 11.04 -17.62 8.88
CA TYR A 164 12.34 -17.52 9.56
C TYR A 164 13.34 -18.52 9.01
#